data_15c66d65f6132bf487e0ce4e091e0f86
#
_entry.id   15c66d65f6132bf487e0ce4e091e0f86
#
_cell.length_a   1.000
_cell.length_b   1.000
_cell.length_c   1.000
_cell.angle_alpha   90.00
_cell.angle_beta   90.00
_cell.angle_gamma   90.00
#
_symmetry.space_group_name_H-M   'P 1'
#
loop_
_entity.id
_entity.type
_entity.pdbx_description
1 polymer ?
#
loop_
_entity_poly.entity_id
_entity_poly.type
_entity_poly.pdbx_seq_one_letter_code
_entity_poly.pdbx_strand_id
1 'polypeptide(L)'
;MELGLKGKVAMVAASSKGLGFGIAKALAEEGATLSIGSRTKDDIEAAAEQLRKEKNTEVLSSVMDSSNPESILEWTNATIREFGGVDKLVVNAGGPPAGKFEDFSDEDWQAAFELNLFSAVRMIRATLPSMRKRGGGSVLTVTSMAVKEPIDVLILSNVMRSGVTSLIKSLSVQLAADKIRLNNLMPGRIKTCLLYTSPSPRDRG
;
A
#
# COMPACT_ATOMS: atom_id res chain seq x y z
N MET A 1 -18.27 13.39 -9.20
CA MET A 1 -17.24 13.60 -10.27
C MET A 1 -16.91 12.22 -10.79
N GLU A 2 -16.87 12.00 -12.08
CA GLU A 2 -16.47 10.70 -12.60
C GLU A 2 -14.94 10.60 -12.61
N LEU A 3 -14.41 9.64 -11.84
CA LEU A 3 -12.97 9.46 -11.66
C LEU A 3 -12.36 8.40 -12.60
N GLY A 4 -13.18 7.80 -13.49
CA GLY A 4 -12.75 6.75 -14.41
C GLY A 4 -12.28 5.48 -13.70
N LEU A 5 -12.85 5.15 -12.54
CA LEU A 5 -12.52 3.98 -11.73
C LEU A 5 -13.50 2.83 -11.94
N LYS A 6 -14.68 3.08 -12.47
CA LYS A 6 -15.70 2.06 -12.72
C LYS A 6 -15.15 0.94 -13.62
N GLY A 7 -15.23 -0.30 -13.16
CA GLY A 7 -14.74 -1.48 -13.86
C GLY A 7 -13.21 -1.59 -13.94
N LYS A 8 -12.46 -0.77 -13.19
CA LYS A 8 -11.00 -0.90 -13.06
C LYS A 8 -10.63 -1.82 -11.92
N VAL A 9 -9.62 -2.63 -12.14
CA VAL A 9 -9.08 -3.55 -11.13
C VAL A 9 -8.05 -2.82 -10.29
N ALA A 10 -8.32 -2.70 -8.99
CA ALA A 10 -7.45 -2.04 -8.02
C ALA A 10 -6.92 -3.03 -6.98
N MET A 11 -5.60 -3.15 -6.90
CA MET A 11 -4.91 -3.88 -5.84
C MET A 11 -4.57 -2.93 -4.69
N VAL A 12 -4.91 -3.30 -3.45
CA VAL A 12 -4.62 -2.49 -2.24
C VAL A 12 -3.91 -3.36 -1.20
N ALA A 13 -2.66 -3.04 -0.90
CA ALA A 13 -1.87 -3.74 0.10
C ALA A 13 -2.16 -3.25 1.53
N ALA A 14 -1.97 -4.14 2.52
CA ALA A 14 -2.18 -3.88 3.95
C ALA A 14 -3.55 -3.21 4.22
N SER A 15 -4.62 -3.82 3.70
CA SER A 15 -5.94 -3.21 3.58
C SER A 15 -7.04 -3.88 4.42
N SER A 16 -6.68 -4.69 5.42
CA SER A 16 -7.68 -5.23 6.35
C SER A 16 -8.24 -4.20 7.33
N LYS A 17 -7.52 -3.09 7.57
CA LYS A 17 -7.92 -2.01 8.49
C LYS A 17 -7.19 -0.69 8.18
N GLY A 18 -7.56 0.37 8.89
CA GLY A 18 -6.86 1.66 8.85
C GLY A 18 -6.89 2.32 7.47
N LEU A 19 -5.76 2.93 7.06
CA LEU A 19 -5.66 3.68 5.81
C LEU A 19 -5.90 2.80 4.57
N GLY A 20 -5.32 1.60 4.55
CA GLY A 20 -5.50 0.67 3.44
C GLY A 20 -6.96 0.30 3.22
N PHE A 21 -7.68 -0.01 4.29
CA PHE A 21 -9.12 -0.30 4.22
C PHE A 21 -9.92 0.92 3.76
N GLY A 22 -9.62 2.11 4.32
CA GLY A 22 -10.28 3.36 3.91
C GLY A 22 -10.09 3.67 2.42
N ILE A 23 -8.88 3.43 1.89
CA ILE A 23 -8.60 3.59 0.46
C ILE A 23 -9.35 2.55 -0.37
N ALA A 24 -9.35 1.28 0.05
CA ALA A 24 -10.10 0.23 -0.63
C ALA A 24 -11.60 0.56 -0.68
N LYS A 25 -12.16 1.05 0.43
CA LYS A 25 -13.56 1.49 0.52
C LYS A 25 -13.86 2.64 -0.46
N ALA A 26 -13.01 3.66 -0.50
CA ALA A 26 -13.18 4.78 -1.43
C ALA A 26 -13.10 4.34 -2.91
N LEU A 27 -12.20 3.42 -3.25
CA LEU A 27 -12.11 2.86 -4.60
C LEU A 27 -13.35 2.04 -4.97
N ALA A 28 -13.91 1.28 -4.01
CA ALA A 28 -15.15 0.55 -4.19
C ALA A 28 -16.35 1.47 -4.42
N GLU A 29 -16.42 2.59 -3.71
CA GLU A 29 -17.47 3.64 -3.88
C GLU A 29 -17.49 4.22 -5.29
N GLU A 30 -16.33 4.28 -5.93
CA GLU A 30 -16.17 4.73 -7.31
C GLU A 30 -16.30 3.60 -8.35
N GLY A 31 -16.73 2.41 -7.93
CA GLY A 31 -17.03 1.27 -8.79
C GLY A 31 -15.82 0.47 -9.27
N ALA A 32 -14.71 0.53 -8.55
CA ALA A 32 -13.57 -0.33 -8.84
C ALA A 32 -13.80 -1.76 -8.33
N THR A 33 -13.34 -2.75 -9.09
CA THR A 33 -13.17 -4.14 -8.63
C THR A 33 -11.90 -4.22 -7.78
N LEU A 34 -11.95 -4.89 -6.63
CA LEU A 34 -10.88 -4.85 -5.65
C LEU A 34 -10.14 -6.18 -5.50
N SER A 35 -8.83 -6.09 -5.38
CA SER A 35 -7.99 -7.15 -4.80
C SER A 35 -7.29 -6.61 -3.57
N ILE A 36 -7.63 -7.13 -2.40
CA ILE A 36 -7.11 -6.67 -1.12
C ILE A 36 -6.21 -7.72 -0.47
N GLY A 37 -5.10 -7.28 0.12
CA GLY A 37 -4.12 -8.16 0.74
C GLY A 37 -3.68 -7.71 2.13
N SER A 38 -3.59 -8.64 3.07
CA SER A 38 -2.95 -8.45 4.38
C SER A 38 -2.53 -9.78 5.00
N ARG A 39 -1.73 -9.74 6.07
CA ARG A 39 -1.12 -10.93 6.69
C ARG A 39 -2.10 -11.85 7.41
N THR A 40 -3.13 -11.30 8.03
CA THR A 40 -4.07 -12.07 8.87
C THR A 40 -5.27 -12.47 8.03
N LYS A 41 -5.51 -13.77 7.91
CA LYS A 41 -6.59 -14.34 7.11
C LYS A 41 -7.96 -13.81 7.54
N ASP A 42 -8.29 -13.95 8.81
CA ASP A 42 -9.60 -13.57 9.32
C ASP A 42 -9.89 -12.07 9.15
N ASP A 43 -8.87 -11.22 9.39
CA ASP A 43 -9.00 -9.77 9.21
C ASP A 43 -9.25 -9.37 7.76
N ILE A 44 -8.56 -10.01 6.80
CA ILE A 44 -8.71 -9.65 5.39
C ILE A 44 -10.00 -10.20 4.78
N GLU A 45 -10.46 -11.37 5.22
CA GLU A 45 -11.73 -11.93 4.82
C GLU A 45 -12.90 -11.09 5.34
N ALA A 46 -12.86 -10.69 6.62
CA ALA A 46 -13.86 -9.80 7.21
C ALA A 46 -13.92 -8.44 6.50
N ALA A 47 -12.75 -7.87 6.16
CA ALA A 47 -12.68 -6.63 5.40
C ALA A 47 -13.29 -6.77 3.99
N ALA A 48 -13.01 -7.89 3.31
CA ALA A 48 -13.59 -8.18 1.99
C ALA A 48 -15.10 -8.34 2.06
N GLU A 49 -15.62 -9.05 3.05
CA GLU A 49 -17.05 -9.24 3.25
C GLU A 49 -17.76 -7.90 3.49
N GLN A 50 -17.17 -7.06 4.35
CA GLN A 50 -17.69 -5.72 4.59
C GLN A 50 -17.75 -4.88 3.30
N LEU A 51 -16.69 -4.88 2.48
CA LEU A 51 -16.65 -4.14 1.22
C LEU A 51 -17.68 -4.66 0.21
N ARG A 52 -17.82 -5.97 0.06
CA ARG A 52 -18.84 -6.59 -0.81
C ARG A 52 -20.24 -6.16 -0.41
N LYS A 53 -20.55 -6.24 0.90
CA LYS A 53 -21.87 -5.93 1.45
C LYS A 53 -22.22 -4.43 1.33
N GLU A 54 -21.26 -3.54 1.67
CA GLU A 54 -21.51 -2.11 1.74
C GLU A 54 -21.49 -1.43 0.36
N LYS A 55 -20.70 -1.96 -0.57
CA LYS A 55 -20.38 -1.27 -1.84
C LYS A 55 -20.83 -2.02 -3.09
N ASN A 56 -21.38 -3.22 -2.94
CA ASN A 56 -21.83 -4.06 -4.06
C ASN A 56 -20.75 -4.18 -5.16
N THR A 57 -19.51 -4.46 -4.75
CA THR A 57 -18.36 -4.61 -5.63
C THR A 57 -17.72 -5.98 -5.48
N GLU A 58 -17.07 -6.45 -6.55
CA GLU A 58 -16.28 -7.68 -6.51
C GLU A 58 -14.99 -7.45 -5.73
N VAL A 59 -14.70 -8.35 -4.78
CA VAL A 59 -13.52 -8.25 -3.93
C VAL A 59 -12.84 -9.61 -3.82
N LEU A 60 -11.59 -9.70 -4.27
CA LEU A 60 -10.69 -10.80 -3.97
C LEU A 60 -9.90 -10.46 -2.70
N SER A 61 -9.98 -11.30 -1.68
CA SER A 61 -9.15 -11.24 -0.48
C SER A 61 -7.98 -12.22 -0.60
N SER A 62 -6.80 -11.81 -0.17
CA SER A 62 -5.61 -12.67 -0.17
C SER A 62 -4.81 -12.49 1.12
N VAL A 63 -4.32 -13.61 1.66
CA VAL A 63 -3.29 -13.54 2.69
C VAL A 63 -1.99 -13.13 2.01
N MET A 64 -1.46 -11.97 2.37
CA MET A 64 -0.28 -11.39 1.72
C MET A 64 0.64 -10.74 2.76
N ASP A 65 1.85 -11.22 2.83
CA ASP A 65 2.94 -10.60 3.59
C ASP A 65 3.78 -9.71 2.68
N SER A 66 3.79 -8.40 2.97
CA SER A 66 4.55 -7.41 2.19
C SER A 66 6.07 -7.61 2.26
N SER A 67 6.59 -8.29 3.27
CA SER A 67 8.02 -8.60 3.38
C SER A 67 8.44 -9.85 2.60
N ASN A 68 7.48 -10.68 2.17
CA ASN A 68 7.72 -11.93 1.46
C ASN A 68 7.50 -11.77 -0.06
N PRO A 69 8.55 -11.98 -0.89
CA PRO A 69 8.45 -11.79 -2.35
C PRO A 69 7.50 -12.79 -3.02
N GLU A 70 7.46 -14.04 -2.58
CA GLU A 70 6.60 -15.08 -3.13
C GLU A 70 5.13 -14.74 -2.85
N SER A 71 4.83 -14.27 -1.64
CA SER A 71 3.48 -13.87 -1.24
C SER A 71 2.96 -12.68 -2.07
N ILE A 72 3.81 -11.71 -2.38
CA ILE A 72 3.46 -10.60 -3.27
C ILE A 72 3.16 -11.09 -4.69
N LEU A 73 3.99 -12.00 -5.20
CA LEU A 73 3.83 -12.57 -6.54
C LEU A 73 2.56 -13.41 -6.65
N GLU A 74 2.29 -14.25 -5.66
CA GLU A 74 1.07 -15.07 -5.58
C GLU A 74 -0.19 -14.20 -5.57
N TRP A 75 -0.23 -13.15 -4.75
CA TRP A 75 -1.33 -12.19 -4.71
C TRP A 75 -1.54 -11.50 -6.05
N THR A 76 -0.46 -11.05 -6.69
CA THR A 76 -0.54 -10.42 -8.01
C THR A 76 -1.08 -11.39 -9.06
N ASN A 77 -0.57 -12.62 -9.08
CA ASN A 77 -1.03 -13.65 -10.02
C ASN A 77 -2.48 -14.06 -9.78
N ALA A 78 -2.91 -14.18 -8.52
CA ALA A 78 -4.30 -14.43 -8.17
C ALA A 78 -5.23 -13.33 -8.70
N THR A 79 -4.83 -12.06 -8.52
CA THR A 79 -5.57 -10.91 -9.05
C THR A 79 -5.70 -10.96 -10.58
N ILE A 80 -4.60 -11.27 -11.27
CA ILE A 80 -4.60 -11.36 -12.74
C ILE A 80 -5.48 -12.52 -13.23
N ARG A 81 -5.44 -13.66 -12.55
CA ARG A 81 -6.30 -14.82 -12.91
C ARG A 81 -7.77 -14.51 -12.71
N GLU A 82 -8.14 -13.87 -11.60
CA GLU A 82 -9.53 -13.59 -11.24
C GLU A 82 -10.14 -12.48 -12.11
N PHE A 83 -9.41 -11.36 -12.29
CA PHE A 83 -9.96 -10.15 -12.90
C PHE A 83 -9.34 -9.80 -14.26
N GLY A 84 -8.49 -10.65 -14.82
CA GLY A 84 -7.87 -10.45 -16.12
C GLY A 84 -6.75 -9.40 -16.17
N GLY A 85 -6.40 -8.77 -15.04
CA GLY A 85 -5.30 -7.80 -14.98
C GLY A 85 -5.39 -6.81 -13.85
N VAL A 86 -4.45 -5.86 -13.84
CA VAL A 86 -4.33 -4.80 -12.82
C VAL A 86 -4.28 -3.45 -13.49
N ASP A 87 -5.15 -2.52 -13.11
CA ASP A 87 -5.17 -1.13 -13.57
C ASP A 87 -4.58 -0.16 -12.53
N LYS A 88 -4.79 -0.44 -11.24
CA LYS A 88 -4.40 0.41 -10.12
C LYS A 88 -3.69 -0.41 -9.06
N LEU A 89 -2.61 0.15 -8.50
CA LEU A 89 -1.90 -0.42 -7.37
C LEU A 89 -1.77 0.62 -6.26
N VAL A 90 -2.22 0.26 -5.08
CA VAL A 90 -1.97 1.03 -3.86
C VAL A 90 -0.95 0.27 -3.02
N VAL A 91 0.27 0.79 -2.99
CA VAL A 91 1.34 0.28 -2.14
C VAL A 91 1.20 0.89 -0.77
N ASN A 92 0.80 0.09 0.19
CA ASN A 92 0.69 0.44 1.58
C ASN A 92 1.31 -0.67 2.42
N ALA A 93 1.94 -0.32 3.53
CA ALA A 93 2.55 -1.27 4.45
C ALA A 93 2.45 -0.76 5.89
N GLY A 94 2.53 -1.67 6.84
CA GLY A 94 2.72 -1.31 8.25
C GLY A 94 4.00 -0.52 8.46
N GLY A 95 4.11 0.15 9.62
CA GLY A 95 5.34 0.81 10.02
C GLY A 95 6.32 -0.17 10.67
N PRO A 96 7.64 0.08 10.55
CA PRO A 96 8.65 -0.59 11.38
C PRO A 96 8.52 -0.10 12.83
N PRO A 97 9.22 -0.75 13.79
CA PRO A 97 9.24 -0.31 15.18
C PRO A 97 9.72 1.13 15.34
N ALA A 98 9.20 1.80 16.36
CA ALA A 98 9.66 3.13 16.75
C ALA A 98 10.91 3.01 17.63
N GLY A 99 11.88 3.88 17.41
CA GLY A 99 13.13 3.95 18.15
C GLY A 99 14.07 4.96 17.51
N LYS A 100 15.20 5.21 18.18
CA LYS A 100 16.29 6.05 17.72
C LYS A 100 17.33 5.22 16.97
N PHE A 101 18.32 5.88 16.38
CA PHE A 101 19.33 5.24 15.54
C PHE A 101 20.09 4.10 16.26
N GLU A 102 20.50 4.34 17.51
CA GLU A 102 21.27 3.39 18.30
C GLU A 102 20.45 2.22 18.87
N ASP A 103 19.12 2.29 18.78
CA ASP A 103 18.22 1.25 19.31
C ASP A 103 18.09 0.05 18.35
N PHE A 104 18.61 0.14 17.11
CA PHE A 104 18.35 -0.82 16.04
C PHE A 104 19.62 -1.52 15.56
N SER A 105 19.53 -2.84 15.47
CA SER A 105 20.56 -3.69 14.85
C SER A 105 20.48 -3.67 13.33
N ASP A 106 21.47 -4.24 12.66
CA ASP A 106 21.48 -4.41 11.21
C ASP A 106 20.28 -5.26 10.73
N GLU A 107 19.86 -6.23 11.52
CA GLU A 107 18.70 -7.08 11.24
C GLU A 107 17.39 -6.28 11.28
N ASP A 108 17.26 -5.33 12.21
CA ASP A 108 16.10 -4.42 12.27
C ASP A 108 16.04 -3.51 11.04
N TRP A 109 17.19 -2.99 10.61
CA TRP A 109 17.32 -2.21 9.39
C TRP A 109 16.95 -3.04 8.16
N GLN A 110 17.42 -4.29 8.07
CA GLN A 110 17.09 -5.19 6.97
C GLN A 110 15.59 -5.52 6.96
N ALA A 111 15.00 -5.81 8.11
CA ALA A 111 13.56 -6.07 8.22
C ALA A 111 12.72 -4.86 7.81
N ALA A 112 13.12 -3.65 8.21
CA ALA A 112 12.47 -2.41 7.80
C ALA A 112 12.62 -2.16 6.28
N PHE A 113 13.77 -2.44 5.69
CA PHE A 113 14.02 -2.37 4.27
C PHE A 113 13.09 -3.31 3.49
N GLU A 114 13.00 -4.58 3.89
CA GLU A 114 12.14 -5.58 3.25
C GLU A 114 10.67 -5.16 3.31
N LEU A 115 10.20 -4.78 4.51
CA LEU A 115 8.80 -4.44 4.74
C LEU A 115 8.36 -3.16 4.01
N ASN A 116 9.16 -2.11 4.00
CA ASN A 116 8.72 -0.79 3.58
C ASN A 116 9.24 -0.36 2.21
N LEU A 117 10.52 -0.58 1.91
CA LEU A 117 11.10 -0.14 0.64
C LEU A 117 11.06 -1.24 -0.42
N PHE A 118 11.54 -2.43 -0.08
CA PHE A 118 11.66 -3.49 -1.08
C PHE A 118 10.30 -4.11 -1.43
N SER A 119 9.36 -4.10 -0.51
CA SER A 119 7.95 -4.42 -0.80
C SER A 119 7.37 -3.54 -1.90
N ALA A 120 7.63 -2.22 -1.86
CA ALA A 120 7.18 -1.30 -2.90
C ALA A 120 7.81 -1.62 -4.26
N VAL A 121 9.12 -1.89 -4.29
CA VAL A 121 9.83 -2.31 -5.51
C VAL A 121 9.19 -3.57 -6.10
N ARG A 122 8.94 -4.59 -5.26
CA ARG A 122 8.38 -5.88 -5.68
C ARG A 122 6.95 -5.76 -6.20
N MET A 123 6.06 -5.07 -5.47
CA MET A 123 4.67 -4.88 -5.89
C MET A 123 4.57 -4.12 -7.21
N ILE A 124 5.34 -3.05 -7.36
CA ILE A 124 5.37 -2.28 -8.62
C ILE A 124 5.88 -3.18 -9.75
N ARG A 125 7.02 -3.84 -9.57
CA ARG A 125 7.61 -4.73 -10.57
C ARG A 125 6.66 -5.84 -11.02
N ALA A 126 5.95 -6.47 -10.08
CA ALA A 126 5.01 -7.55 -10.36
C ALA A 126 3.79 -7.08 -11.16
N THR A 127 3.32 -5.85 -10.96
CA THR A 127 2.11 -5.34 -11.63
C THR A 127 2.37 -4.66 -12.97
N LEU A 128 3.60 -4.15 -13.21
CA LEU A 128 3.95 -3.43 -14.45
C LEU A 128 3.60 -4.19 -15.75
N PRO A 129 3.91 -5.50 -15.91
CA PRO A 129 3.59 -6.21 -17.14
C PRO A 129 2.08 -6.20 -17.44
N SER A 130 1.26 -6.37 -16.40
CA SER A 130 -0.19 -6.33 -16.52
C SER A 130 -0.69 -4.93 -16.89
N MET A 131 -0.20 -3.88 -16.24
CA MET A 131 -0.56 -2.49 -16.55
C MET A 131 -0.20 -2.13 -18.00
N ARG A 132 0.98 -2.54 -18.48
CA ARG A 132 1.38 -2.34 -19.89
C ARG A 132 0.43 -3.02 -20.86
N LYS A 133 0.08 -4.29 -20.59
CA LYS A 133 -0.88 -5.06 -21.41
C LYS A 133 -2.27 -4.39 -21.44
N ARG A 134 -2.66 -3.71 -20.37
CA ARG A 134 -3.94 -2.97 -20.28
C ARG A 134 -3.86 -1.53 -20.82
N GLY A 135 -2.73 -1.14 -21.40
CA GLY A 135 -2.53 0.17 -22.04
C GLY A 135 -2.27 1.32 -21.07
N GLY A 136 -1.85 1.02 -19.85
CA GLY A 136 -1.48 2.00 -18.84
C GLY A 136 -1.98 1.64 -17.45
N GLY A 137 -1.66 2.47 -16.47
CA GLY A 137 -2.03 2.19 -15.08
C GLY A 137 -1.79 3.37 -14.14
N SER A 138 -2.03 3.13 -12.87
CA SER A 138 -1.70 4.10 -11.82
C SER A 138 -1.22 3.41 -10.56
N VAL A 139 -0.11 3.89 -10.03
CA VAL A 139 0.46 3.45 -8.75
C VAL A 139 0.36 4.61 -7.75
N LEU A 140 -0.16 4.32 -6.58
CA LEU A 140 -0.17 5.21 -5.42
C LEU A 140 0.60 4.55 -4.30
N THR A 141 1.64 5.21 -3.78
CA THR A 141 2.29 4.77 -2.55
C THR A 141 1.81 5.60 -1.37
N VAL A 142 1.60 4.93 -0.23
CA VAL A 142 1.23 5.58 1.03
C VAL A 142 2.47 5.59 1.92
N THR A 143 3.09 6.76 2.06
CA THR A 143 4.28 6.95 2.88
C THR A 143 3.96 7.68 4.19
N SER A 144 4.57 8.82 4.47
CA SER A 144 4.36 9.59 5.69
C SER A 144 4.80 11.03 5.51
N MET A 145 4.21 11.95 6.26
CA MET A 145 4.72 13.31 6.41
C MET A 145 6.18 13.34 6.88
N ALA A 146 6.60 12.30 7.59
CA ALA A 146 7.98 12.14 8.08
C ALA A 146 9.04 12.11 6.97
N VAL A 147 8.66 11.93 5.71
CA VAL A 147 9.54 12.10 4.54
C VAL A 147 9.96 13.57 4.36
N LYS A 148 9.11 14.52 4.74
CA LYS A 148 9.37 15.96 4.66
C LYS A 148 9.92 16.52 5.97
N GLU A 149 9.40 16.05 7.06
CA GLU A 149 9.72 16.48 8.40
C GLU A 149 9.98 15.26 9.27
N PRO A 150 11.25 14.83 9.41
CA PRO A 150 11.62 13.61 10.14
C PRO A 150 11.11 13.64 11.58
N ILE A 151 10.54 12.52 12.03
CA ILE A 151 10.09 12.35 13.41
C ILE A 151 11.18 11.59 14.17
N ASP A 152 11.64 12.14 15.28
CA ASP A 152 12.83 11.72 16.03
C ASP A 152 12.85 10.21 16.34
N VAL A 153 11.74 9.67 16.82
CA VAL A 153 11.63 8.24 17.19
C VAL A 153 11.21 7.32 16.05
N LEU A 154 11.25 7.76 14.80
CA LEU A 154 10.82 6.95 13.65
C LEU A 154 11.93 6.80 12.59
N ILE A 155 13.19 6.65 13.04
CA ILE A 155 14.35 6.66 12.12
C ILE A 155 14.22 5.64 10.98
N LEU A 156 13.83 4.40 11.24
CA LEU A 156 13.64 3.37 10.22
C LEU A 156 12.58 3.80 9.20
N SER A 157 11.44 4.29 9.68
CA SER A 157 10.35 4.76 8.82
C SER A 157 10.75 5.98 8.00
N ASN A 158 11.46 6.96 8.60
CA ASN A 158 11.93 8.16 7.94
C ASN A 158 12.80 7.80 6.72
N VAL A 159 13.75 6.89 6.90
CA VAL A 159 14.70 6.48 5.86
C VAL A 159 13.99 5.66 4.77
N MET A 160 13.26 4.61 5.15
CA MET A 160 12.65 3.68 4.19
C MET A 160 11.58 4.36 3.34
N ARG A 161 10.73 5.20 3.94
CA ARG A 161 9.66 5.91 3.20
C ARG A 161 10.20 7.05 2.33
N SER A 162 11.34 7.65 2.69
CA SER A 162 12.07 8.59 1.82
C SER A 162 12.60 7.85 0.58
N GLY A 163 13.13 6.65 0.74
CA GLY A 163 13.54 5.78 -0.35
C GLY A 163 12.38 5.46 -1.31
N VAL A 164 11.20 5.12 -0.77
CA VAL A 164 9.98 4.90 -1.59
C VAL A 164 9.61 6.17 -2.35
N THR A 165 9.67 7.33 -1.72
CA THR A 165 9.35 8.61 -2.38
C THR A 165 10.30 8.90 -3.54
N SER A 166 11.60 8.65 -3.36
CA SER A 166 12.60 8.78 -4.41
C SER A 166 12.38 7.78 -5.55
N LEU A 167 12.06 6.51 -5.22
CA LEU A 167 11.71 5.48 -6.18
C LEU A 167 10.55 5.92 -7.07
N ILE A 168 9.44 6.40 -6.48
CA ILE A 168 8.26 6.84 -7.21
C ILE A 168 8.57 8.00 -8.16
N LYS A 169 9.35 8.96 -7.69
CA LYS A 169 9.78 10.09 -8.51
C LYS A 169 10.59 9.63 -9.73
N SER A 170 11.54 8.72 -9.53
CA SER A 170 12.38 8.17 -10.59
C SER A 170 11.54 7.37 -11.61
N LEU A 171 10.67 6.48 -11.12
CA LEU A 171 9.83 5.66 -11.98
C LEU A 171 8.75 6.47 -12.73
N SER A 172 8.30 7.59 -12.18
CA SER A 172 7.29 8.43 -12.86
C SER A 172 7.78 8.96 -14.21
N VAL A 173 9.07 9.24 -14.32
CA VAL A 173 9.70 9.64 -15.59
C VAL A 173 9.89 8.44 -16.52
N GLN A 174 10.41 7.32 -15.99
CA GLN A 174 10.72 6.13 -16.78
C GLN A 174 9.47 5.46 -17.38
N LEU A 175 8.34 5.49 -16.66
CA LEU A 175 7.10 4.79 -17.03
C LEU A 175 6.06 5.70 -17.70
N ALA A 176 6.39 6.97 -17.94
CA ALA A 176 5.48 7.92 -18.58
C ALA A 176 5.06 7.47 -20.01
N ALA A 177 6.00 6.94 -20.77
CA ALA A 177 5.74 6.40 -22.11
C ALA A 177 4.77 5.20 -22.10
N ASP A 178 4.77 4.42 -21.02
CA ASP A 178 3.84 3.30 -20.81
C ASP A 178 2.45 3.76 -20.34
N LYS A 179 2.21 5.06 -20.21
CA LYS A 179 0.98 5.65 -19.64
C LYS A 179 0.70 5.18 -18.21
N ILE A 180 1.75 4.89 -17.44
CA ILE A 180 1.66 4.50 -16.04
C ILE A 180 2.03 5.71 -15.17
N ARG A 181 1.06 6.19 -14.40
CA ARG A 181 1.25 7.33 -13.50
C ARG A 181 1.63 6.82 -12.11
N LEU A 182 2.60 7.47 -11.49
CA LEU A 182 3.04 7.15 -10.14
C LEU A 182 2.91 8.39 -9.26
N ASN A 183 2.26 8.22 -8.11
CA ASN A 183 2.09 9.27 -7.12
C ASN A 183 2.41 8.75 -5.73
N ASN A 184 2.79 9.67 -4.85
CA ASN A 184 3.06 9.38 -3.45
C ASN A 184 2.15 10.23 -2.56
N LEU A 185 1.41 9.57 -1.68
CA LEU A 185 0.63 10.19 -0.63
C LEU A 185 1.44 10.21 0.67
N MET A 186 1.60 11.37 1.27
CA MET A 186 2.31 11.59 2.53
C MET A 186 1.31 11.99 3.62
N PRO A 187 0.56 11.04 4.19
CA PRO A 187 -0.42 11.38 5.21
C PRO A 187 0.25 11.93 6.46
N GLY A 188 -0.41 12.88 7.08
CA GLY A 188 -0.11 13.34 8.43
C GLY A 188 -0.67 12.39 9.48
N ARG A 189 -0.96 12.90 10.68
CA ARG A 189 -1.59 12.14 11.75
C ARG A 189 -3.09 11.96 11.45
N ILE A 190 -3.44 10.81 10.91
CA ILE A 190 -4.84 10.44 10.63
C ILE A 190 -5.31 9.50 11.73
N LYS A 191 -6.49 9.77 12.29
CA LYS A 191 -7.09 8.95 13.35
C LYS A 191 -7.44 7.55 12.82
N THR A 192 -6.52 6.61 13.01
CA THR A 192 -6.64 5.20 12.62
C THR A 192 -6.21 4.32 13.78
N CYS A 193 -6.29 2.99 13.63
CA CYS A 193 -5.82 2.04 14.63
C CYS A 193 -4.37 2.28 15.10
N LEU A 194 -3.49 2.82 14.25
CA LEU A 194 -2.11 3.19 14.60
C LEU A 194 -2.02 4.32 15.61
N LEU A 195 -2.95 5.29 15.58
CA LEU A 195 -2.97 6.41 16.53
C LEU A 195 -3.50 6.01 17.92
N TYR A 196 -4.35 4.98 17.98
CA TYR A 196 -4.84 4.50 19.28
C TYR A 196 -3.78 3.72 20.08
N THR A 197 -2.76 3.20 19.41
CA THR A 197 -1.63 2.50 20.04
C THR A 197 -0.45 3.41 20.39
N SER A 198 -0.46 4.67 19.90
CA SER A 198 0.58 5.68 20.21
C SER A 198 -0.09 6.96 20.70
N PRO A 199 -0.17 7.20 22.04
CA PRO A 199 -0.77 8.41 22.57
C PRO A 199 -0.08 9.64 22.03
N SER A 200 -0.88 10.62 21.57
CA SER A 200 -0.39 11.92 21.13
C SER A 200 0.30 12.64 22.29
N PRO A 201 1.38 13.40 22.05
CA PRO A 201 1.95 14.30 23.07
C PRO A 201 0.92 15.24 23.70
N ARG A 202 -0.19 15.55 23.01
CA ARG A 202 -1.31 16.37 23.55
C ARG A 202 -2.22 15.61 24.51
N ASP A 203 -2.15 14.29 24.52
CA ASP A 203 -2.95 13.45 25.42
C ASP A 203 -2.22 13.18 26.75
N ARG A 204 -1.07 13.81 26.96
CA ARG A 204 -0.25 13.78 28.19
C ARG A 204 -0.39 15.05 29.02
N GLY A 205 -1.53 15.69 28.92
CA GLY A 205 -1.90 16.82 29.75
C GLY A 205 -2.24 16.44 31.18
#